data_11df43d4c3e67467ac3dde34b9e72e0c
#
_entry.id   11df43d4c3e67467ac3dde34b9e72e0c
#
_cell.length_a   1.000
_cell.length_b   1.000
_cell.length_c   1.000
_cell.angle_alpha   90.00
_cell.angle_beta   90.00
_cell.angle_gamma   90.00
#
_symmetry.space_group_name_H-M   'P 1'
#
loop_
_entity.id
_entity.type
_entity.pdbx_description
1 polymer ?
#
loop_
_entity_poly.entity_id
_entity_poly.type
_entity_poly.pdbx_seq_one_letter_code
_entity_poly.pdbx_strand_id
1 'polypeptide(L)'
;MSSENTLSLDNHTNILNNIINNIEDIINDLLDDREKDIIIKQLRNVIIMLNKAININKKSINDIRNDIKRFNESMVNKLENLDNSIFGKTNINSCSDDIMNKTKTYEYGKYVGELRRDQRNGKGIMYWNGGDRYEGYFKKDKKEGKGIYYYSNGNRYDGLWKDNKREGYGIFYFSNGDRYEGDFNNDKKEGKGIYYFFNGDKYQGEYKNDKKEGKGIFFYKNGNRYEGDFKTGKREGKGIYYFNNGDRYEGDFKKGKREGKGIYYYNDGDREMGDYLDDKPVGKHVTLQTNGDIKSNEY
;
A
#
# COMPACT_ATOMS: atom_id res chain seq x y z
N MET A 1 -5.26 32.46 9.42
CA MET A 1 -5.26 31.20 10.19
C MET A 1 -6.56 30.35 10.08
N SER A 2 -7.61 30.80 9.38
CA SER A 2 -8.89 30.05 9.25
C SER A 2 -9.08 29.33 7.91
N SER A 3 -8.33 29.67 6.87
CA SER A 3 -8.49 29.06 5.52
C SER A 3 -7.68 27.78 5.30
N GLU A 4 -6.56 27.60 5.96
CA GLU A 4 -5.74 26.37 5.83
C GLU A 4 -6.36 25.17 6.56
N ASN A 5 -7.12 25.42 7.65
CA ASN A 5 -7.79 24.33 8.38
C ASN A 5 -9.05 23.81 7.67
N THR A 6 -9.71 24.60 6.84
CA THR A 6 -10.88 24.17 6.05
C THR A 6 -10.48 23.30 4.85
N LEU A 7 -9.42 23.63 4.14
CA LEU A 7 -8.91 22.80 3.04
C LEU A 7 -8.41 21.41 3.51
N SER A 8 -7.88 21.32 4.73
CA SER A 8 -7.46 20.05 5.34
C SER A 8 -8.64 19.16 5.70
N LEU A 9 -9.76 19.73 6.18
CA LEU A 9 -10.97 18.97 6.55
C LEU A 9 -11.68 18.40 5.31
N ASP A 10 -11.79 19.17 4.23
CA ASP A 10 -12.44 18.73 2.99
C ASP A 10 -11.65 17.58 2.33
N ASN A 11 -10.32 17.60 2.40
CA ASN A 11 -9.47 16.50 1.94
C ASN A 11 -9.69 15.22 2.74
N HIS A 12 -9.85 15.29 4.07
CA HIS A 12 -10.09 14.11 4.91
C HIS A 12 -11.48 13.51 4.66
N THR A 13 -12.49 14.35 4.44
CA THR A 13 -13.87 13.92 4.10
C THR A 13 -13.89 13.22 2.74
N ASN A 14 -13.16 13.73 1.75
CA ASN A 14 -13.05 13.11 0.43
C ASN A 14 -12.31 11.77 0.47
N ILE A 15 -11.27 11.64 1.28
CA ILE A 15 -10.55 10.36 1.47
C ILE A 15 -11.47 9.32 2.13
N LEU A 16 -12.23 9.71 3.16
CA LEU A 16 -13.20 8.84 3.82
C LEU A 16 -14.30 8.38 2.86
N ASN A 17 -14.85 9.27 2.06
CA ASN A 17 -15.87 8.92 1.07
C ASN A 17 -15.35 7.97 0.00
N ASN A 18 -14.10 8.12 -0.46
CA ASN A 18 -13.48 7.18 -1.39
C ASN A 18 -13.23 5.80 -0.77
N ILE A 19 -12.85 5.74 0.51
CA ILE A 19 -12.68 4.47 1.23
C ILE A 19 -14.04 3.76 1.36
N ILE A 20 -15.10 4.51 1.62
CA ILE A 20 -16.45 4.00 1.77
C ILE A 20 -16.95 3.39 0.46
N ASN A 21 -16.84 4.13 -0.65
CA ASN A 21 -17.25 3.64 -1.96
C ASN A 21 -16.52 2.34 -2.34
N ASN A 22 -15.21 2.27 -2.06
CA ASN A 22 -14.43 1.04 -2.30
C ASN A 22 -14.90 -0.14 -1.42
N ILE A 23 -15.35 0.13 -0.19
CA ILE A 23 -15.89 -0.92 0.71
C ILE A 23 -17.29 -1.34 0.25
N GLU A 24 -18.13 -0.42 -0.21
CA GLU A 24 -19.44 -0.73 -0.77
C GLU A 24 -19.31 -1.59 -2.05
N ASP A 25 -18.34 -1.31 -2.91
CA ASP A 25 -18.05 -2.11 -4.11
C ASP A 25 -17.62 -3.54 -3.74
N ILE A 26 -16.72 -3.69 -2.76
CA ILE A 26 -16.29 -5.01 -2.26
C ILE A 26 -17.46 -5.81 -1.65
N ILE A 27 -18.35 -5.14 -0.92
CA ILE A 27 -19.54 -5.78 -0.32
C ILE A 27 -20.51 -6.21 -1.41
N ASN A 28 -20.66 -5.41 -2.47
CA ASN A 28 -21.51 -5.73 -3.61
C ASN A 28 -21.06 -6.96 -4.40
N ASP A 29 -19.76 -7.24 -4.39
CA ASP A 29 -19.19 -8.39 -5.09
C ASP A 29 -19.19 -9.70 -4.27
N LEU A 30 -19.30 -9.63 -2.94
CA LEU A 30 -19.04 -10.75 -2.05
C LEU A 30 -20.27 -11.32 -1.34
N LEU A 31 -21.41 -10.62 -1.30
CA LEU A 31 -22.55 -10.96 -0.46
C LEU A 31 -23.87 -11.04 -1.23
N ASP A 32 -24.84 -11.80 -0.71
CA ASP A 32 -26.20 -11.81 -1.24
C ASP A 32 -27.00 -10.53 -0.86
N ASP A 33 -28.12 -10.28 -1.55
CA ASP A 33 -28.85 -9.02 -1.45
C ASP A 33 -29.42 -8.71 -0.05
N ARG A 34 -29.66 -9.72 0.79
CA ARG A 34 -30.16 -9.51 2.16
C ARG A 34 -29.06 -9.10 3.14
N GLU A 35 -27.89 -9.67 2.98
CA GLU A 35 -26.72 -9.38 3.82
C GLU A 35 -26.11 -8.03 3.47
N LYS A 36 -26.12 -7.65 2.18
CA LYS A 36 -25.72 -6.33 1.68
C LYS A 36 -26.45 -5.21 2.40
N ASP A 37 -27.76 -5.26 2.45
CA ASP A 37 -28.58 -4.18 3.02
C ASP A 37 -28.29 -3.96 4.52
N ILE A 38 -28.03 -5.00 5.27
CA ILE A 38 -27.72 -4.93 6.70
C ILE A 38 -26.34 -4.27 6.91
N ILE A 39 -25.35 -4.70 6.14
CA ILE A 39 -23.97 -4.22 6.27
C ILE A 39 -23.84 -2.78 5.77
N ILE A 40 -24.44 -2.44 4.63
CA ILE A 40 -24.48 -1.10 4.08
C ILE A 40 -25.17 -0.13 5.06
N LYS A 41 -26.29 -0.53 5.66
CA LYS A 41 -26.98 0.28 6.67
C LYS A 41 -26.12 0.52 7.92
N GLN A 42 -25.36 -0.49 8.34
CA GLN A 42 -24.43 -0.36 9.49
C GLN A 42 -23.25 0.55 9.14
N LEU A 43 -22.66 0.43 7.95
CA LEU A 43 -21.60 1.31 7.47
C LEU A 43 -22.06 2.78 7.39
N ARG A 44 -23.24 3.04 6.85
CA ARG A 44 -23.83 4.39 6.81
C ARG A 44 -24.01 5.00 8.19
N ASN A 45 -24.43 4.23 9.18
CA ASN A 45 -24.55 4.70 10.56
C ASN A 45 -23.16 5.04 11.18
N VAL A 46 -22.15 4.29 10.83
CA VAL A 46 -20.76 4.56 11.25
C VAL A 46 -20.23 5.84 10.62
N ILE A 47 -20.51 6.07 9.34
CA ILE A 47 -20.16 7.29 8.61
C ILE A 47 -20.80 8.50 9.27
N ILE A 48 -22.09 8.41 9.63
CA ILE A 48 -22.80 9.48 10.34
C ILE A 48 -22.13 9.77 11.69
N MET A 49 -21.68 8.75 12.42
CA MET A 49 -20.95 8.92 13.69
C MET A 49 -19.56 9.53 13.49
N LEU A 50 -18.81 9.12 12.47
CA LEU A 50 -17.51 9.68 12.12
C LEU A 50 -17.62 11.14 11.68
N ASN A 51 -18.61 11.47 10.85
CA ASN A 51 -18.88 12.85 10.43
C ASN A 51 -19.32 13.72 11.61
N LYS A 52 -20.10 13.21 12.56
CA LYS A 52 -20.41 13.90 13.83
C LYS A 52 -19.16 14.09 14.69
N ALA A 53 -18.26 13.12 14.76
CA ALA A 53 -17.01 13.24 15.50
C ALA A 53 -16.03 14.24 14.86
N ILE A 54 -16.00 14.34 13.55
CA ILE A 54 -15.22 15.35 12.80
C ILE A 54 -15.77 16.75 13.02
N ASN A 55 -17.10 16.91 13.06
CA ASN A 55 -17.76 18.20 13.28
C ASN A 55 -17.77 18.67 14.75
N ILE A 56 -17.49 17.80 15.72
CA ILE A 56 -17.31 18.19 17.12
C ILE A 56 -15.85 18.58 17.33
N ASN A 57 -15.53 19.80 16.99
CA ASN A 57 -14.22 20.46 17.07
C ASN A 57 -13.70 20.57 18.50
N LYS A 58 -13.23 19.45 19.14
CA LYS A 58 -12.45 19.46 20.40
C LYS A 58 -11.90 18.10 20.88
N LYS A 59 -12.01 16.98 20.13
CA LYS A 59 -11.38 15.72 20.57
C LYS A 59 -9.91 15.69 20.19
N SER A 60 -9.05 15.33 21.10
CA SER A 60 -7.62 15.15 20.85
C SER A 60 -7.38 14.01 19.83
N ILE A 61 -6.28 14.06 19.09
CA ILE A 61 -5.87 12.96 18.18
C ILE A 61 -5.86 11.60 18.88
N ASN A 62 -5.58 11.58 20.20
CA ASN A 62 -5.61 10.35 21.01
C ASN A 62 -7.02 9.80 21.20
N ASP A 63 -8.04 10.67 21.36
CA ASP A 63 -9.44 10.24 21.49
C ASP A 63 -9.92 9.63 20.17
N ILE A 64 -9.59 10.25 19.04
CA ILE A 64 -9.90 9.72 17.69
C ILE A 64 -9.22 8.37 17.48
N ARG A 65 -7.96 8.22 17.89
CA ARG A 65 -7.22 6.93 17.79
C ARG A 65 -7.87 5.84 18.64
N ASN A 66 -8.33 6.18 19.84
CA ASN A 66 -9.01 5.23 20.74
C ASN A 66 -10.40 4.86 20.19
N ASP A 67 -11.13 5.80 19.60
CA ASP A 67 -12.43 5.52 18.97
C ASP A 67 -12.28 4.62 17.73
N ILE A 68 -11.26 4.84 16.89
CA ILE A 68 -10.90 3.95 15.78
C ILE A 68 -10.49 2.56 16.26
N LYS A 69 -9.73 2.47 17.36
CA LYS A 69 -9.35 1.18 17.95
C LYS A 69 -10.57 0.39 18.44
N ARG A 70 -11.48 1.04 19.19
CA ARG A 70 -12.74 0.42 19.66
C ARG A 70 -13.64 -0.01 18.50
N PHE A 71 -13.68 0.80 17.44
CA PHE A 71 -14.43 0.49 16.22
C PHE A 71 -13.87 -0.76 15.54
N ASN A 72 -12.55 -0.83 15.33
CA ASN A 72 -11.90 -2.00 14.74
C ASN A 72 -12.15 -3.27 15.58
N GLU A 73 -12.04 -3.19 16.89
CA GLU A 73 -12.33 -4.30 17.81
C GLU A 73 -13.81 -4.74 17.72
N SER A 74 -14.74 -3.78 17.62
CA SER A 74 -16.18 -4.06 17.46
C SER A 74 -16.51 -4.69 16.11
N MET A 75 -15.86 -4.24 15.02
CA MET A 75 -16.03 -4.82 13.68
C MET A 75 -15.45 -6.23 13.58
N VAL A 76 -14.27 -6.46 14.16
CA VAL A 76 -13.67 -7.80 14.23
C VAL A 76 -14.60 -8.77 14.96
N ASN A 77 -15.11 -8.39 16.13
CA ASN A 77 -16.04 -9.22 16.91
C ASN A 77 -17.37 -9.47 16.17
N LYS A 78 -17.85 -8.50 15.38
CA LYS A 78 -19.07 -8.69 14.57
C LYS A 78 -18.84 -9.58 13.36
N LEU A 79 -17.68 -9.47 12.70
CA LEU A 79 -17.31 -10.37 11.60
C LEU A 79 -17.07 -11.79 12.11
N GLU A 80 -16.46 -11.98 13.28
CA GLU A 80 -16.31 -13.28 13.93
C GLU A 80 -17.66 -13.89 14.32
N ASN A 81 -18.61 -13.07 14.78
CA ASN A 81 -19.98 -13.52 15.08
C ASN A 81 -20.81 -13.83 13.82
N LEU A 82 -20.58 -13.12 12.71
CA LEU A 82 -21.18 -13.45 11.40
C LEU A 82 -20.62 -14.77 10.86
N ASP A 83 -19.30 -14.96 10.93
CA ASP A 83 -18.63 -16.23 10.56
C ASP A 83 -19.25 -17.40 11.35
N ASN A 84 -19.44 -17.23 12.65
CA ASN A 84 -20.09 -18.24 13.51
C ASN A 84 -21.59 -18.45 13.19
N SER A 85 -22.30 -17.43 12.70
CA SER A 85 -23.72 -17.53 12.34
C SER A 85 -23.95 -18.16 10.95
N ILE A 86 -23.05 -17.92 10.02
CA ILE A 86 -23.10 -18.47 8.65
C ILE A 86 -22.65 -19.93 8.65
N PHE A 87 -21.57 -20.26 9.37
CA PHE A 87 -21.09 -21.65 9.48
C PHE A 87 -21.83 -22.50 10.53
N GLY A 88 -22.58 -21.90 11.47
CA GLY A 88 -23.33 -22.59 12.49
C GLY A 88 -24.67 -23.22 12.02
N LYS A 89 -25.11 -22.98 10.79
CA LYS A 89 -26.39 -23.48 10.24
C LYS A 89 -26.30 -24.53 9.15
N THR A 90 -25.12 -24.97 8.78
CA THR A 90 -25.00 -26.16 7.92
C THR A 90 -24.88 -27.40 8.77
N ASN A 91 -26.04 -27.99 9.04
CA ASN A 91 -26.16 -29.36 9.54
C ASN A 91 -25.66 -30.32 8.46
N ILE A 92 -24.36 -30.61 8.44
CA ILE A 92 -23.77 -31.69 7.68
C ILE A 92 -23.45 -32.79 8.69
N ASN A 93 -24.46 -33.64 8.93
CA ASN A 93 -24.24 -34.97 9.48
C ASN A 93 -23.40 -35.76 8.45
N SER A 94 -22.13 -35.83 8.65
CA SER A 94 -21.24 -36.98 8.41
C SER A 94 -19.79 -36.55 8.28
N CYS A 95 -18.95 -37.18 9.06
CA CYS A 95 -17.49 -37.06 9.16
C CYS A 95 -17.01 -35.92 10.07
N SER A 96 -17.02 -36.18 11.38
CA SER A 96 -16.26 -35.40 12.38
C SER A 96 -14.76 -35.60 12.19
N ASP A 97 -14.18 -34.87 11.25
CA ASP A 97 -12.74 -34.56 11.30
C ASP A 97 -12.56 -33.52 12.44
N ASP A 98 -12.26 -34.02 13.64
CA ASP A 98 -12.08 -33.18 14.84
C ASP A 98 -11.10 -32.07 14.59
N ILE A 99 -11.60 -30.86 14.38
CA ILE A 99 -10.80 -29.64 14.42
C ILE A 99 -10.56 -29.33 15.89
N MET A 100 -9.33 -29.55 16.35
CA MET A 100 -8.98 -29.27 17.74
C MET A 100 -7.87 -28.22 17.78
N ASN A 101 -8.04 -27.21 18.64
CA ASN A 101 -6.97 -26.32 19.00
C ASN A 101 -5.95 -27.10 19.86
N LYS A 102 -4.82 -27.40 19.27
CA LYS A 102 -3.73 -28.19 19.91
C LYS A 102 -2.42 -27.47 19.88
N THR A 103 -1.56 -27.82 20.82
CA THR A 103 -0.13 -27.51 20.77
C THR A 103 0.60 -28.70 20.17
N LYS A 104 1.40 -28.45 19.13
CA LYS A 104 2.27 -29.45 18.51
C LYS A 104 3.70 -28.94 18.48
N THR A 105 4.63 -29.71 19.04
CA THR A 105 6.05 -29.38 19.07
C THR A 105 6.78 -30.15 17.96
N TYR A 106 7.65 -29.44 17.26
CA TYR A 106 8.54 -29.94 16.21
C TYR A 106 9.99 -29.70 16.63
N GLU A 107 10.94 -30.37 16.05
CA GLU A 107 12.38 -30.11 16.28
C GLU A 107 12.75 -28.64 16.00
N TYR A 108 12.08 -28.02 15.00
CA TYR A 108 12.34 -26.66 14.56
C TYR A 108 11.42 -25.60 15.20
N GLY A 109 10.50 -26.00 16.09
CA GLY A 109 9.62 -25.01 16.72
C GLY A 109 8.33 -25.57 17.32
N LYS A 110 7.40 -24.65 17.64
CA LYS A 110 6.14 -24.96 18.31
C LYS A 110 4.98 -24.36 17.55
N TYR A 111 3.95 -25.15 17.27
CA TYR A 111 2.67 -24.70 16.71
C TYR A 111 1.57 -24.71 17.78
N VAL A 112 0.72 -23.69 17.74
CA VAL A 112 -0.50 -23.59 18.57
C VAL A 112 -1.64 -23.21 17.65
N GLY A 113 -2.65 -24.09 17.48
CA GLY A 113 -3.76 -23.80 16.61
C GLY A 113 -4.52 -25.04 16.14
N GLU A 114 -5.30 -24.88 15.10
CA GLU A 114 -6.16 -25.90 14.53
C GLU A 114 -5.36 -26.96 13.79
N LEU A 115 -5.64 -28.23 14.09
CA LEU A 115 -5.10 -29.41 13.40
C LEU A 115 -6.24 -30.23 12.80
N ARG A 116 -6.01 -30.73 11.58
CA ARG A 116 -6.88 -31.68 10.92
C ARG A 116 -6.02 -32.84 10.41
N ARG A 117 -6.33 -34.07 10.82
CA ARG A 117 -5.51 -35.25 10.49
C ARG A 117 -4.01 -35.03 10.78
N ASP A 118 -3.73 -34.47 11.95
CA ASP A 118 -2.40 -34.13 12.44
C ASP A 118 -1.60 -33.08 11.62
N GLN A 119 -2.25 -32.44 10.61
CA GLN A 119 -1.69 -31.35 9.83
C GLN A 119 -2.22 -30.00 10.32
N ARG A 120 -1.40 -28.95 10.27
CA ARG A 120 -1.85 -27.56 10.52
C ARG A 120 -2.88 -27.20 9.46
N ASN A 121 -4.09 -26.85 9.90
CA ASN A 121 -5.19 -26.55 8.99
C ASN A 121 -6.20 -25.67 9.72
N GLY A 122 -6.45 -24.47 9.23
CA GLY A 122 -7.21 -23.44 9.92
C GLY A 122 -6.31 -22.39 10.58
N LYS A 123 -6.81 -21.69 11.60
CA LYS A 123 -6.05 -20.63 12.30
C LYS A 123 -5.00 -21.22 13.23
N GLY A 124 -3.82 -20.57 13.30
CA GLY A 124 -2.78 -20.98 14.24
C GLY A 124 -1.56 -20.06 14.26
N ILE A 125 -0.72 -20.33 15.23
CA ILE A 125 0.55 -19.61 15.43
C ILE A 125 1.69 -20.62 15.37
N MET A 126 2.66 -20.38 14.52
CA MET A 126 3.90 -21.13 14.46
C MET A 126 5.03 -20.28 15.02
N TYR A 127 5.75 -20.80 15.98
CA TYR A 127 6.96 -20.25 16.55
C TYR A 127 8.15 -21.11 16.10
N TRP A 128 9.13 -20.53 15.43
CA TRP A 128 10.36 -21.21 15.06
C TRP A 128 11.46 -20.96 16.08
N ASN A 129 12.33 -21.94 16.31
CA ASN A 129 13.45 -21.82 17.24
C ASN A 129 14.41 -20.68 16.87
N GLY A 130 14.49 -20.29 15.59
CA GLY A 130 15.25 -19.15 15.10
C GLY A 130 14.68 -17.76 15.43
N GLY A 131 13.54 -17.70 16.15
CA GLY A 131 12.91 -16.46 16.56
C GLY A 131 11.85 -15.94 15.60
N ASP A 132 11.68 -16.54 14.42
CA ASP A 132 10.58 -16.22 13.53
C ASP A 132 9.24 -16.65 14.12
N ARG A 133 8.17 -15.96 13.77
CA ARG A 133 6.80 -16.29 14.16
C ARG A 133 5.83 -16.01 13.01
N TYR A 134 4.91 -16.93 12.74
CA TYR A 134 3.77 -16.71 11.85
C TYR A 134 2.47 -16.88 12.61
N GLU A 135 1.54 -15.97 12.35
CA GLU A 135 0.21 -15.95 12.94
C GLU A 135 -0.81 -15.77 11.81
N GLY A 136 -1.62 -16.80 11.54
CA GLY A 136 -2.52 -16.78 10.39
C GLY A 136 -3.13 -18.12 10.06
N TYR A 137 -3.58 -18.23 8.82
CA TYR A 137 -4.22 -19.45 8.34
C TYR A 137 -3.21 -20.43 7.77
N PHE A 138 -3.52 -21.71 7.98
CA PHE A 138 -2.81 -22.86 7.42
C PHE A 138 -3.76 -23.76 6.63
N LYS A 139 -3.25 -24.40 5.60
CA LYS A 139 -3.93 -25.44 4.83
C LYS A 139 -2.92 -26.52 4.48
N LYS A 140 -3.15 -27.75 4.98
CA LYS A 140 -2.27 -28.91 4.77
C LYS A 140 -0.78 -28.55 5.07
N ASP A 141 -0.52 -28.02 6.27
CA ASP A 141 0.80 -27.59 6.78
C ASP A 141 1.43 -26.37 6.09
N LYS A 142 0.76 -25.76 5.11
CA LYS A 142 1.26 -24.57 4.41
C LYS A 142 0.55 -23.30 4.90
N LYS A 143 1.28 -22.19 4.94
CA LYS A 143 0.69 -20.86 5.14
C LYS A 143 -0.23 -20.56 3.96
N GLU A 144 -1.48 -20.17 4.26
CA GLU A 144 -2.54 -19.93 3.29
C GLU A 144 -3.42 -18.77 3.77
N GLY A 145 -4.03 -17.99 2.84
CA GLY A 145 -4.93 -16.91 3.21
C GLY A 145 -4.24 -15.78 3.98
N LYS A 146 -4.96 -15.08 4.87
CA LYS A 146 -4.40 -13.97 5.65
C LYS A 146 -3.46 -14.46 6.76
N GLY A 147 -2.35 -13.73 6.95
CA GLY A 147 -1.44 -13.99 8.06
C GLY A 147 -0.32 -12.99 8.20
N ILE A 148 0.21 -12.91 9.41
CA ILE A 148 1.30 -12.02 9.77
C ILE A 148 2.55 -12.86 10.05
N TYR A 149 3.64 -12.52 9.39
CA TYR A 149 4.94 -13.12 9.63
C TYR A 149 5.87 -12.11 10.30
N TYR A 150 6.39 -12.46 11.45
CA TYR A 150 7.37 -11.70 12.20
C TYR A 150 8.73 -12.39 12.00
N TYR A 151 9.64 -11.71 11.34
CA TYR A 151 11.00 -12.20 11.13
C TYR A 151 11.87 -11.88 12.35
N SER A 152 12.77 -12.76 12.69
CA SER A 152 13.73 -12.59 13.81
C SER A 152 14.64 -11.37 13.64
N ASN A 153 14.83 -10.90 12.39
CA ASN A 153 15.59 -9.68 12.09
C ASN A 153 14.79 -8.37 12.26
N GLY A 154 13.56 -8.43 12.80
CA GLY A 154 12.68 -7.28 13.03
C GLY A 154 11.80 -6.87 11.85
N ASN A 155 11.93 -7.50 10.69
CA ASN A 155 10.97 -7.30 9.61
C ASN A 155 9.60 -7.89 9.97
N ARG A 156 8.53 -7.42 9.31
CA ARG A 156 7.19 -7.98 9.44
C ARG A 156 6.46 -7.93 8.10
N TYR A 157 5.80 -9.00 7.75
CA TYR A 157 4.85 -9.04 6.64
C TYR A 157 3.44 -9.27 7.16
N ASP A 158 2.49 -8.49 6.67
CA ASP A 158 1.07 -8.59 6.97
C ASP A 158 0.31 -8.64 5.66
N GLY A 159 -0.26 -9.78 5.30
CA GLY A 159 -0.87 -9.92 3.99
C GLY A 159 -1.31 -11.35 3.66
N LEU A 160 -1.53 -11.56 2.36
CA LEU A 160 -2.00 -12.82 1.83
C LEU A 160 -0.86 -13.80 1.57
N TRP A 161 -1.16 -15.08 1.77
CA TRP A 161 -0.26 -16.22 1.61
C TRP A 161 -0.90 -17.28 0.73
N LYS A 162 -0.10 -17.94 -0.08
CA LYS A 162 -0.47 -19.11 -0.86
C LYS A 162 0.69 -20.08 -0.92
N ASP A 163 0.46 -21.33 -0.54
CA ASP A 163 1.50 -22.39 -0.55
C ASP A 163 2.83 -21.96 0.12
N ASN A 164 2.76 -21.32 1.31
CA ASN A 164 3.88 -20.75 2.07
C ASN A 164 4.52 -19.48 1.50
N LYS A 165 4.09 -18.97 0.35
CA LYS A 165 4.62 -17.77 -0.29
C LYS A 165 3.71 -16.58 -0.09
N ARG A 166 4.28 -15.39 -0.04
CA ARG A 166 3.51 -14.13 -0.10
C ARG A 166 2.90 -14.03 -1.50
N GLU A 167 1.59 -13.81 -1.53
CA GLU A 167 0.80 -13.77 -2.75
C GLU A 167 -0.32 -12.74 -2.60
N GLY A 168 -0.64 -11.99 -3.67
CA GLY A 168 -1.64 -10.94 -3.61
C GLY A 168 -1.23 -9.75 -2.73
N TYR A 169 -2.20 -9.01 -2.20
CA TYR A 169 -1.91 -7.79 -1.47
C TYR A 169 -1.33 -8.03 -0.08
N GLY A 170 -0.33 -7.21 0.29
CA GLY A 170 0.26 -7.21 1.62
C GLY A 170 1.10 -5.98 1.93
N ILE A 171 1.44 -5.86 3.20
CA ILE A 171 2.29 -4.78 3.72
C ILE A 171 3.56 -5.41 4.30
N PHE A 172 4.70 -4.99 3.81
CA PHE A 172 5.99 -5.40 4.34
C PHE A 172 6.63 -4.23 5.09
N TYR A 173 6.88 -4.42 6.36
CA TYR A 173 7.60 -3.49 7.22
C TYR A 173 9.04 -3.96 7.37
N PHE A 174 9.97 -3.14 6.97
CA PHE A 174 11.39 -3.40 7.09
C PHE A 174 11.90 -2.91 8.45
N SER A 175 12.88 -3.62 9.02
CA SER A 175 13.49 -3.26 10.31
C SER A 175 14.22 -1.91 10.29
N ASN A 176 14.61 -1.43 9.10
CA ASN A 176 15.20 -0.11 8.90
C ASN A 176 14.17 1.04 8.89
N GLY A 177 12.87 0.74 9.05
CA GLY A 177 11.79 1.72 9.04
C GLY A 177 11.15 1.96 7.67
N ASP A 178 11.66 1.36 6.59
CA ASP A 178 10.98 1.37 5.29
C ASP A 178 9.68 0.56 5.35
N ARG A 179 8.76 0.82 4.42
CA ARG A 179 7.51 0.09 4.28
C ARG A 179 7.12 -0.04 2.81
N TYR A 180 6.70 -1.24 2.42
CA TYR A 180 6.07 -1.48 1.12
C TYR A 180 4.63 -1.91 1.33
N GLU A 181 3.72 -1.35 0.54
CA GLU A 181 2.30 -1.69 0.45
C GLU A 181 1.98 -2.01 -1.01
N GLY A 182 1.48 -3.19 -1.32
CA GLY A 182 1.17 -3.55 -2.70
C GLY A 182 1.12 -5.05 -2.94
N ASP A 183 1.14 -5.39 -4.23
CA ASP A 183 0.99 -6.74 -4.67
C ASP A 183 2.28 -7.55 -4.54
N PHE A 184 2.12 -8.82 -4.22
CA PHE A 184 3.16 -9.84 -4.19
C PHE A 184 2.78 -11.00 -5.10
N ASN A 185 3.76 -11.58 -5.76
CA ASN A 185 3.63 -12.83 -6.49
C ASN A 185 4.88 -13.68 -6.23
N ASN A 186 4.67 -14.90 -5.72
CA ASN A 186 5.76 -15.82 -5.40
C ASN A 186 6.88 -15.18 -4.57
N ASP A 187 6.52 -14.52 -3.45
CA ASP A 187 7.42 -13.81 -2.53
C ASP A 187 8.06 -12.52 -3.06
N LYS A 188 7.79 -12.12 -4.27
CA LYS A 188 8.33 -10.90 -4.90
C LYS A 188 7.29 -9.80 -5.00
N LYS A 189 7.72 -8.55 -4.88
CA LYS A 189 6.90 -7.39 -5.24
C LYS A 189 6.61 -7.45 -6.73
N GLU A 190 5.32 -7.37 -7.07
CA GLU A 190 4.81 -7.46 -8.43
C GLU A 190 3.60 -6.53 -8.57
N GLY A 191 3.24 -6.11 -9.81
CA GLY A 191 2.07 -5.28 -10.02
C GLY A 191 2.19 -3.88 -9.40
N LYS A 192 1.12 -3.35 -8.81
CA LYS A 192 1.10 -2.00 -8.25
C LYS A 192 1.53 -1.99 -6.79
N GLY A 193 2.26 -0.94 -6.38
CA GLY A 193 2.65 -0.79 -4.99
C GLY A 193 3.19 0.58 -4.64
N ILE A 194 3.25 0.84 -3.34
CA ILE A 194 3.79 2.06 -2.76
C ILE A 194 4.94 1.67 -1.83
N TYR A 195 6.08 2.30 -2.02
CA TYR A 195 7.23 2.15 -1.13
C TYR A 195 7.47 3.45 -0.38
N TYR A 196 7.44 3.40 0.92
CA TYR A 196 7.76 4.50 1.81
C TYR A 196 9.17 4.26 2.35
N PHE A 197 10.07 5.15 2.03
CA PHE A 197 11.43 5.12 2.55
C PHE A 197 11.49 5.79 3.92
N PHE A 198 12.32 5.28 4.80
CA PHE A 198 12.54 5.86 6.14
C PHE A 198 13.01 7.31 6.08
N ASN A 199 13.75 7.68 5.04
CA ASN A 199 14.24 9.05 4.82
C ASN A 199 13.14 10.05 4.45
N GLY A 200 11.88 9.59 4.23
CA GLY A 200 10.73 10.40 3.85
C GLY A 200 10.45 10.46 2.35
N ASP A 201 11.26 9.82 1.50
CA ASP A 201 10.93 9.63 0.10
C ASP A 201 9.76 8.64 -0.05
N LYS A 202 9.08 8.67 -1.21
CA LYS A 202 8.01 7.74 -1.54
C LYS A 202 8.06 7.40 -3.04
N TYR A 203 7.90 6.13 -3.36
CA TYR A 203 7.63 5.68 -4.72
C TYR A 203 6.23 5.07 -4.80
N GLN A 204 5.49 5.41 -5.84
CA GLN A 204 4.19 4.83 -6.16
C GLN A 204 4.19 4.45 -7.63
N GLY A 205 4.00 3.18 -7.94
CA GLY A 205 4.06 2.72 -9.33
C GLY A 205 4.10 1.20 -9.46
N GLU A 206 4.54 0.78 -10.63
CA GLU A 206 4.61 -0.63 -11.00
C GLU A 206 5.90 -1.28 -10.50
N TYR A 207 5.77 -2.56 -10.16
CA TYR A 207 6.86 -3.45 -9.76
C TYR A 207 6.88 -4.71 -10.61
N LYS A 208 8.08 -5.19 -10.89
CA LYS A 208 8.31 -6.49 -11.51
C LYS A 208 9.54 -7.14 -10.90
N ASN A 209 9.37 -8.35 -10.33
CA ASN A 209 10.45 -9.08 -9.67
C ASN A 209 11.23 -8.20 -8.67
N ASP A 210 10.54 -7.58 -7.69
CA ASP A 210 11.06 -6.68 -6.65
C ASP A 210 11.61 -5.33 -7.13
N LYS A 211 11.63 -5.06 -8.44
CA LYS A 211 12.18 -3.82 -9.01
C LYS A 211 11.07 -2.90 -9.48
N LYS A 212 11.28 -1.58 -9.34
CA LYS A 212 10.43 -0.57 -9.99
C LYS A 212 10.51 -0.78 -11.49
N GLU A 213 9.38 -0.87 -12.16
CA GLU A 213 9.25 -1.13 -13.59
C GLU A 213 8.02 -0.37 -14.12
N GLY A 214 7.95 -0.10 -15.45
CA GLY A 214 6.79 0.55 -16.03
C GLY A 214 6.58 1.98 -15.54
N LYS A 215 5.33 2.40 -15.35
CA LYS A 215 4.98 3.76 -14.95
C LYS A 215 5.03 3.94 -13.43
N GLY A 216 5.52 5.11 -12.99
CA GLY A 216 5.55 5.42 -11.57
C GLY A 216 5.85 6.88 -11.25
N ILE A 217 5.60 7.23 -9.99
CA ILE A 217 5.87 8.55 -9.44
C ILE A 217 6.83 8.38 -8.26
N PHE A 218 7.90 9.12 -8.28
CA PHE A 218 8.83 9.21 -7.15
C PHE A 218 8.73 10.59 -6.51
N PHE A 219 8.37 10.63 -5.25
CA PHE A 219 8.30 11.83 -4.43
C PHE A 219 9.55 11.87 -3.56
N TYR A 220 10.34 12.90 -3.70
CA TYR A 220 11.52 13.13 -2.87
C TYR A 220 11.15 13.94 -1.63
N LYS A 221 11.77 13.64 -0.50
CA LYS A 221 11.59 14.38 0.77
C LYS A 221 11.77 15.89 0.62
N ASN A 222 12.66 16.32 -0.29
CA ASN A 222 12.95 17.73 -0.54
C ASN A 222 11.88 18.45 -1.36
N GLY A 223 10.75 17.79 -1.69
CA GLY A 223 9.66 18.36 -2.47
C GLY A 223 9.77 18.16 -3.99
N ASN A 224 10.90 17.67 -4.50
CA ASN A 224 11.00 17.28 -5.90
C ASN A 224 10.10 16.08 -6.20
N ARG A 225 9.73 15.89 -7.48
CA ARG A 225 8.92 14.76 -7.93
C ARG A 225 9.36 14.34 -9.33
N TYR A 226 9.47 13.05 -9.55
CA TYR A 226 9.60 12.47 -10.89
C TYR A 226 8.36 11.67 -11.23
N GLU A 227 7.89 11.79 -12.46
CA GLU A 227 6.72 11.12 -12.99
C GLU A 227 7.05 10.59 -14.38
N GLY A 228 7.08 9.26 -14.58
CA GLY A 228 7.52 8.69 -15.84
C GLY A 228 7.83 7.21 -15.80
N ASP A 229 8.65 6.78 -16.76
CA ASP A 229 9.03 5.39 -16.92
C ASP A 229 10.16 4.99 -15.98
N PHE A 230 10.07 3.75 -15.49
CA PHE A 230 11.10 3.06 -14.72
C PHE A 230 11.47 1.75 -15.39
N LYS A 231 12.76 1.42 -15.34
CA LYS A 231 13.29 0.14 -15.78
C LYS A 231 14.36 -0.34 -14.81
N THR A 232 14.20 -1.54 -14.32
CA THR A 232 15.12 -2.16 -13.33
C THR A 232 15.48 -1.24 -12.16
N GLY A 233 14.48 -0.51 -11.65
CA GLY A 233 14.60 0.39 -10.49
C GLY A 233 15.06 1.81 -10.79
N LYS A 234 15.42 2.14 -12.02
CA LYS A 234 15.92 3.46 -12.44
C LYS A 234 14.93 4.17 -13.35
N ARG A 235 14.95 5.51 -13.34
CA ARG A 235 14.24 6.34 -14.33
C ARG A 235 14.79 6.01 -15.72
N GLU A 236 13.90 5.76 -16.67
CA GLU A 236 14.23 5.34 -18.04
C GLU A 236 13.14 5.85 -18.98
N GLY A 237 13.46 6.07 -20.29
CA GLY A 237 12.46 6.50 -21.27
C GLY A 237 11.94 7.91 -21.02
N LYS A 238 10.64 8.14 -21.18
CA LYS A 238 10.04 9.47 -21.04
C LYS A 238 9.63 9.75 -19.61
N GLY A 239 9.82 11.01 -19.18
CA GLY A 239 9.38 11.43 -17.85
C GLY A 239 9.42 12.95 -17.65
N ILE A 240 8.78 13.35 -16.55
CA ILE A 240 8.76 14.74 -16.10
C ILE A 240 9.37 14.79 -14.70
N TYR A 241 10.33 15.67 -14.52
CA TYR A 241 10.92 15.96 -13.23
C TYR A 241 10.50 17.36 -12.78
N TYR A 242 9.80 17.44 -11.68
CA TYR A 242 9.36 18.67 -11.05
C TYR A 242 10.34 19.00 -9.93
N PHE A 243 10.92 20.19 -9.98
CA PHE A 243 11.77 20.73 -8.95
C PHE A 243 10.94 21.47 -7.89
N ASN A 244 11.40 21.50 -6.67
CA ASN A 244 10.72 22.17 -5.57
C ASN A 244 10.71 23.72 -5.68
N ASN A 245 11.56 24.28 -6.55
CA ASN A 245 11.58 25.72 -6.88
C ASN A 245 10.54 26.12 -7.93
N GLY A 246 9.73 25.17 -8.43
CA GLY A 246 8.71 25.41 -9.44
C GLY A 246 9.16 25.12 -10.88
N ASP A 247 10.43 24.88 -11.12
CA ASP A 247 10.93 24.46 -12.43
C ASP A 247 10.45 23.05 -12.78
N ARG A 248 10.53 22.70 -14.07
CA ARG A 248 10.17 21.38 -14.57
C ARG A 248 11.03 20.99 -15.76
N TYR A 249 11.52 19.77 -15.78
CA TYR A 249 12.13 19.14 -16.95
C TYR A 249 11.19 18.09 -17.51
N GLU A 250 10.98 18.09 -18.81
CA GLU A 250 10.22 17.09 -19.55
C GLU A 250 11.06 16.53 -20.70
N GLY A 251 11.35 15.23 -20.70
CA GLY A 251 12.25 14.67 -21.70
C GLY A 251 12.62 13.21 -21.47
N ASP A 252 13.73 12.86 -22.08
CA ASP A 252 14.28 11.51 -22.02
C ASP A 252 15.13 11.29 -20.77
N PHE A 253 15.05 10.08 -20.25
CA PHE A 253 15.85 9.60 -19.12
C PHE A 253 16.51 8.27 -19.48
N LYS A 254 17.74 8.08 -19.03
CA LYS A 254 18.48 6.83 -19.18
C LYS A 254 19.31 6.56 -17.95
N LYS A 255 19.15 5.36 -17.36
CA LYS A 255 19.88 4.94 -16.15
C LYS A 255 19.73 5.93 -14.97
N GLY A 256 18.63 6.66 -14.90
CA GLY A 256 18.33 7.61 -13.83
C GLY A 256 18.71 9.06 -14.11
N LYS A 257 19.33 9.37 -15.25
CA LYS A 257 19.80 10.71 -15.65
C LYS A 257 19.00 11.24 -16.83
N ARG A 258 18.93 12.56 -16.98
CA ARG A 258 18.45 13.21 -18.20
C ARG A 258 19.41 12.87 -19.33
N GLU A 259 18.84 12.41 -20.45
CA GLU A 259 19.57 11.92 -21.61
C GLU A 259 18.74 12.17 -22.87
N GLY A 260 19.40 12.56 -24.00
CA GLY A 260 18.69 12.85 -25.23
C GLY A 260 17.88 14.15 -25.14
N LYS A 261 16.73 14.21 -25.83
CA LYS A 261 15.98 15.46 -25.98
C LYS A 261 15.13 15.79 -24.77
N GLY A 262 15.11 17.08 -24.41
CA GLY A 262 14.28 17.57 -23.31
C GLY A 262 13.97 19.06 -23.39
N ILE A 263 12.95 19.43 -22.62
CA ILE A 263 12.53 20.81 -22.42
C ILE A 263 12.61 21.10 -20.92
N TYR A 264 13.34 22.14 -20.61
CA TYR A 264 13.37 22.71 -19.25
C TYR A 264 12.42 23.90 -19.20
N TYR A 265 11.49 23.90 -18.30
CA TYR A 265 10.56 24.99 -18.03
C TYR A 265 10.99 25.64 -16.72
N TYR A 266 11.34 26.91 -16.80
CA TYR A 266 11.68 27.71 -15.65
C TYR A 266 10.42 28.23 -14.94
N ASN A 267 10.50 28.50 -13.67
CA ASN A 267 9.37 28.98 -12.86
C ASN A 267 8.91 30.40 -13.23
N ASP A 268 9.76 31.18 -13.94
CA ASP A 268 9.46 32.50 -14.50
C ASP A 268 8.69 32.43 -15.83
N GLY A 269 8.49 31.19 -16.36
CA GLY A 269 7.75 30.91 -17.60
C GLY A 269 8.63 30.73 -18.84
N ASP A 270 9.92 31.02 -18.76
CA ASP A 270 10.86 30.72 -19.85
C ASP A 270 10.97 29.20 -20.06
N ARG A 271 11.36 28.78 -21.26
CA ARG A 271 11.60 27.38 -21.58
C ARG A 271 12.81 27.20 -22.47
N GLU A 272 13.62 26.23 -22.17
CA GLU A 272 14.83 25.87 -22.88
C GLU A 272 14.73 24.46 -23.46
N MET A 273 15.01 24.31 -24.74
CA MET A 273 14.94 23.04 -25.49
C MET A 273 16.31 22.69 -26.02
N GLY A 274 16.72 21.43 -25.84
CA GLY A 274 17.98 20.94 -26.34
C GLY A 274 18.26 19.49 -25.95
N ASP A 275 19.50 19.07 -26.20
CA ASP A 275 19.97 17.74 -25.89
C ASP A 275 20.66 17.69 -24.52
N TYR A 276 20.52 16.57 -23.83
CA TYR A 276 21.09 16.31 -22.52
C TYR A 276 21.94 15.03 -22.56
N LEU A 277 23.05 15.06 -21.85
CA LEU A 277 23.93 13.91 -21.63
C LEU A 277 24.35 13.88 -20.15
N ASP A 278 24.09 12.77 -19.46
CA ASP A 278 24.46 12.59 -18.05
C ASP A 278 24.00 13.74 -17.15
N ASP A 279 22.72 14.18 -17.26
CA ASP A 279 22.10 15.31 -16.54
C ASP A 279 22.57 16.72 -16.95
N LYS A 280 23.48 16.85 -17.89
CA LYS A 280 24.01 18.15 -18.34
C LYS A 280 23.42 18.51 -19.70
N PRO A 281 23.13 19.81 -19.97
CA PRO A 281 22.83 20.25 -21.32
C PRO A 281 24.06 20.10 -22.19
N VAL A 282 23.90 19.75 -23.47
CA VAL A 282 24.96 19.57 -24.45
C VAL A 282 24.55 20.10 -25.81
N GLY A 283 25.53 20.66 -26.56
CA GLY A 283 25.31 21.21 -27.89
C GLY A 283 24.40 22.43 -27.89
N LYS A 284 23.65 22.59 -28.97
CA LYS A 284 22.84 23.80 -29.17
C LYS A 284 21.49 23.71 -28.45
N HIS A 285 21.24 24.68 -27.59
CA HIS A 285 19.94 24.87 -26.94
C HIS A 285 19.26 26.14 -27.41
N VAL A 286 17.92 26.14 -27.42
CA VAL A 286 17.10 27.29 -27.76
C VAL A 286 16.22 27.64 -26.55
N THR A 287 16.34 28.86 -26.06
CA THR A 287 15.47 29.39 -24.99
C THR A 287 14.45 30.33 -25.60
N LEU A 288 13.16 30.04 -25.33
CA LEU A 288 12.04 30.93 -25.60
C LEU A 288 11.67 31.64 -24.29
N GLN A 289 11.83 32.96 -24.29
CA GLN A 289 11.48 33.79 -23.13
C GLN A 289 10.00 34.18 -23.14
N THR A 290 9.47 34.51 -21.97
CA THR A 290 8.09 34.98 -21.80
C THR A 290 7.73 36.23 -22.53
N ASN A 291 8.73 37.13 -22.78
CA ASN A 291 8.57 38.33 -23.60
C ASN A 291 8.56 38.05 -25.13
N GLY A 292 8.72 36.80 -25.55
CA GLY A 292 8.76 36.36 -26.94
C GLY A 292 10.16 36.33 -27.56
N ASP A 293 11.20 36.72 -26.84
CA ASP A 293 12.59 36.67 -27.34
C ASP A 293 13.08 35.22 -27.44
N ILE A 294 13.90 34.98 -28.45
CA ILE A 294 14.55 33.69 -28.68
C ILE A 294 16.07 33.86 -28.51
N LYS A 295 16.68 33.07 -27.62
CA LYS A 295 18.11 32.98 -27.43
C LYS A 295 18.62 31.60 -27.79
N SER A 296 19.86 31.55 -28.27
CA SER A 296 20.58 30.30 -28.56
C SER A 296 21.83 30.22 -27.70
N ASN A 297 21.95 29.13 -26.97
CA ASN A 297 23.12 28.80 -26.16
C ASN A 297 23.83 27.58 -26.74
N GLU A 298 25.16 27.53 -26.61
CA GLU A 298 25.97 26.36 -26.94
C GLU A 298 26.63 25.85 -25.64
N TYR A 299 26.44 24.56 -25.34
CA TYR A 299 26.95 23.92 -24.13
C TYR A 299 28.03 22.89 -24.43
#